data_5fb24b4836eca0ccda0ad3358ca43304
#
_entry.id   5fb24b4836eca0ccda0ad3358ca43304
#
_cell.length_a   1.000
_cell.length_b   1.000
_cell.length_c   1.000
_cell.angle_alpha   90.00
_cell.angle_beta   90.00
_cell.angle_gamma   90.00
#
_symmetry.space_group_name_H-M   'P 1'
#
loop_
_entity.id
_entity.type
_entity.pdbx_description
1 polymer ?
#
loop_
_entity_poly.entity_id
_entity_poly.type
_entity_poly.pdbx_seq_one_letter_code
_entity_poly.pdbx_strand_id
1 'polypeptide(L)'
;NQEAIYYAHAGAGELHLRPMLNLKKSEDIVLFRKITTDVAHLVKKYKGSMSGEHGDGIVRAEFISFMIGESNFNILKQVKTAFDPYNIFNPGKIVDPFPMDKSLRYEADRKEPVIETLLDFSSSMGILRETEKCNGSGDCRKLPEFGGTMCPSYRATKNEKDTTRARANA
;
A
#
# COMPACT_ATOMS: atom_id res chain seq x y z
N ASN A 1 -20.85 13.12 -3.25
CA ASN A 1 -21.03 11.71 -3.62
C ASN A 1 -19.69 11.18 -4.11
N GLN A 2 -19.17 10.14 -3.44
CA GLN A 2 -17.96 9.45 -3.86
C GLN A 2 -18.35 8.10 -4.47
N GLU A 3 -17.85 7.80 -5.66
CA GLU A 3 -18.05 6.50 -6.28
C GLU A 3 -17.20 5.44 -5.56
N ALA A 4 -17.79 4.28 -5.29
CA ALA A 4 -17.09 3.18 -4.64
C ALA A 4 -17.60 1.83 -5.15
N ILE A 5 -16.68 0.87 -5.21
CA ILE A 5 -16.98 -0.52 -5.49
C ILE A 5 -17.15 -1.26 -4.16
N TYR A 6 -18.15 -2.13 -4.09
CA TYR A 6 -18.46 -2.91 -2.90
C TYR A 6 -18.40 -4.40 -3.20
N TYR A 7 -17.78 -5.16 -2.33
CA TYR A 7 -17.93 -6.60 -2.24
C TYR A 7 -17.73 -7.06 -0.80
N ALA A 8 -17.97 -8.31 -0.52
CA ALA A 8 -18.00 -8.81 0.85
C ALA A 8 -17.36 -10.18 0.97
N HIS A 9 -16.79 -10.45 2.15
CA HIS A 9 -16.37 -11.76 2.60
C HIS A 9 -17.38 -12.26 3.64
N ALA A 10 -18.40 -12.99 3.19
CA ALA A 10 -19.52 -13.40 4.02
C ALA A 10 -19.09 -14.23 5.24
N GLY A 11 -18.07 -15.09 5.08
CA GLY A 11 -17.52 -15.91 6.17
C GLY A 11 -16.89 -15.10 7.31
N ALA A 12 -16.30 -13.95 7.00
CA ALA A 12 -15.73 -13.03 7.98
C ALA A 12 -16.73 -11.95 8.44
N GLY A 13 -17.90 -11.87 7.82
CA GLY A 13 -18.91 -10.83 8.09
C GLY A 13 -18.41 -9.43 7.72
N GLU A 14 -17.52 -9.31 6.73
CA GLU A 14 -16.91 -8.04 6.35
C GLU A 14 -17.37 -7.50 5.00
N LEU A 15 -17.37 -6.18 4.89
CA LEU A 15 -17.59 -5.44 3.65
C LEU A 15 -16.28 -4.82 3.18
N HIS A 16 -15.92 -5.04 1.93
CA HIS A 16 -14.86 -4.30 1.25
C HIS A 16 -15.43 -3.06 0.58
N LEU A 17 -15.01 -1.91 1.07
CA LEU A 17 -15.32 -0.61 0.50
C LEU A 17 -14.08 -0.11 -0.26
N ARG A 18 -14.22 0.06 -1.58
CA ARG A 18 -13.15 0.59 -2.44
C ARG A 18 -13.57 1.91 -3.08
N PRO A 19 -13.35 3.04 -2.41
CA PRO A 19 -13.60 4.35 -3.00
C PRO A 19 -12.59 4.61 -4.13
N MET A 20 -13.07 5.23 -5.21
CA MET A 20 -12.24 5.62 -6.34
C MET A 20 -11.56 6.96 -6.04
N LEU A 21 -10.27 6.92 -5.72
CA LEU A 21 -9.45 8.08 -5.36
C LEU A 21 -8.19 8.15 -6.21
N ASN A 22 -7.76 9.36 -6.55
CA ASN A 22 -6.48 9.61 -7.20
C ASN A 22 -5.48 10.18 -6.19
N LEU A 23 -4.72 9.30 -5.52
CA LEU A 23 -3.75 9.71 -4.49
C LEU A 23 -2.54 10.50 -5.02
N LYS A 24 -2.54 10.89 -6.31
CA LYS A 24 -1.63 11.89 -6.87
C LYS A 24 -2.16 13.32 -6.70
N LYS A 25 -3.38 13.49 -6.19
CA LYS A 25 -4.00 14.78 -5.91
C LYS A 25 -4.13 15.00 -4.41
N SER A 26 -3.73 16.17 -3.94
CA SER A 26 -3.81 16.50 -2.52
C SER A 26 -5.24 16.49 -1.98
N GLU A 27 -6.22 16.91 -2.78
CA GLU A 27 -7.63 16.88 -2.41
C GLU A 27 -8.14 15.45 -2.14
N ASP A 28 -7.70 14.48 -2.94
CA ASP A 28 -8.08 13.08 -2.77
C ASP A 28 -7.35 12.43 -1.58
N ILE A 29 -6.16 12.89 -1.22
CA ILE A 29 -5.48 12.45 0.01
C ILE A 29 -6.24 12.92 1.25
N VAL A 30 -6.73 14.16 1.26
CA VAL A 30 -7.59 14.67 2.34
C VAL A 30 -8.88 13.86 2.43
N LEU A 31 -9.50 13.56 1.29
CA LEU A 31 -10.71 12.73 1.22
C LEU A 31 -10.44 11.29 1.67
N PHE A 32 -9.30 10.72 1.31
CA PHE A 32 -8.85 9.40 1.75
C PHE A 32 -8.79 9.30 3.28
N ARG A 33 -8.13 10.26 3.93
CA ARG A 33 -8.07 10.34 5.39
C ARG A 33 -9.46 10.49 6.00
N LYS A 34 -10.28 11.40 5.44
CA LYS A 34 -11.63 11.64 5.94
C LYS A 34 -12.49 10.37 5.87
N ILE A 35 -12.53 9.69 4.73
CA ILE A 35 -13.30 8.45 4.55
C ILE A 35 -12.84 7.39 5.56
N THR A 36 -11.53 7.17 5.70
CA THR A 36 -11.01 6.16 6.62
C THR A 36 -11.35 6.48 8.07
N THR A 37 -11.28 7.75 8.46
CA THR A 37 -11.66 8.22 9.81
C THR A 37 -13.16 8.02 10.06
N ASP A 38 -14.01 8.42 9.12
CA ASP A 38 -15.46 8.25 9.24
C ASP A 38 -15.84 6.75 9.35
N VAL A 39 -15.18 5.90 8.56
CA VAL A 39 -15.36 4.44 8.63
C VAL A 39 -14.89 3.89 9.97
N ALA A 40 -13.75 4.33 10.52
CA ALA A 40 -13.27 3.91 11.83
C ALA A 40 -14.28 4.22 12.94
N HIS A 41 -14.86 5.42 12.94
CA HIS A 41 -15.92 5.80 13.89
C HIS A 41 -17.17 4.93 13.73
N LEU A 42 -17.59 4.68 12.49
CA LEU A 42 -18.77 3.86 12.21
C LEU A 42 -18.54 2.41 12.68
N VAL A 43 -17.41 1.82 12.34
CA VAL A 43 -17.04 0.45 12.72
C VAL A 43 -17.00 0.31 14.25
N LYS A 44 -16.36 1.26 14.94
CA LYS A 44 -16.31 1.28 16.40
C LYS A 44 -17.71 1.39 17.03
N LYS A 45 -18.58 2.24 16.47
CA LYS A 45 -19.98 2.38 16.93
C LYS A 45 -20.70 1.04 16.93
N TYR A 46 -20.46 0.19 15.92
CA TYR A 46 -21.06 -1.14 15.81
C TYR A 46 -20.22 -2.25 16.42
N LYS A 47 -19.17 -1.91 17.20
CA LYS A 47 -18.26 -2.86 17.85
C LYS A 47 -17.57 -3.83 16.86
N GLY A 48 -17.33 -3.37 15.64
CA GLY A 48 -16.62 -4.11 14.60
C GLY A 48 -15.11 -3.92 14.66
N SER A 49 -14.40 -4.47 13.66
CA SER A 49 -12.96 -4.32 13.45
C SER A 49 -12.69 -3.59 12.13
N MET A 50 -11.65 -2.76 12.10
CA MET A 50 -11.19 -2.09 10.86
C MET A 50 -10.61 -3.07 9.84
N SER A 51 -10.18 -4.23 10.29
CA SER A 51 -9.73 -5.33 9.44
C SER A 51 -10.43 -6.61 9.85
N GLY A 52 -11.15 -7.25 8.93
CA GLY A 52 -11.78 -8.54 9.16
C GLY A 52 -10.74 -9.66 9.21
N GLU A 53 -9.85 -9.75 8.18
CA GLU A 53 -8.90 -10.85 8.02
C GLU A 53 -7.52 -10.43 7.48
N HIS A 54 -7.43 -9.28 6.79
CA HIS A 54 -6.20 -8.88 6.08
C HIS A 54 -5.15 -8.17 6.95
N GLY A 55 -5.45 -7.87 8.22
CA GLY A 55 -4.62 -7.04 9.10
C GLY A 55 -4.71 -5.54 8.77
N ASP A 56 -4.26 -4.70 9.71
CA ASP A 56 -4.45 -3.25 9.61
C ASP A 56 -3.46 -2.58 8.63
N GLY A 57 -2.25 -3.13 8.49
CA GLY A 57 -1.22 -2.59 7.61
C GLY A 57 -0.84 -1.14 7.98
N ILE A 58 -0.36 -0.37 6.98
CA ILE A 58 0.05 1.03 7.19
C ILE A 58 -1.16 1.96 7.29
N VAL A 59 -2.22 1.68 6.51
CA VAL A 59 -3.36 2.61 6.35
C VAL A 59 -4.26 2.63 7.59
N ARG A 60 -4.43 1.50 8.27
CA ARG A 60 -5.35 1.37 9.41
C ARG A 60 -4.67 1.34 10.77
N ALA A 61 -3.34 1.16 10.79
CA ALA A 61 -2.61 0.99 12.06
C ALA A 61 -2.73 2.18 13.00
N GLU A 62 -2.81 3.41 12.51
CA GLU A 62 -2.99 4.59 13.35
C GLU A 62 -4.33 4.61 14.12
N PHE A 63 -5.32 3.84 13.66
CA PHE A 63 -6.62 3.74 14.33
C PHE A 63 -6.69 2.62 15.37
N ILE A 64 -5.64 1.79 15.52
CA ILE A 64 -5.67 0.64 16.43
C ILE A 64 -5.92 1.09 17.87
N SER A 65 -5.19 2.11 18.38
CA SER A 65 -5.41 2.60 19.74
C SER A 65 -6.83 3.12 19.93
N PHE A 66 -7.38 3.81 18.93
CA PHE A 66 -8.77 4.24 18.93
C PHE A 66 -9.73 3.03 18.98
N MET A 67 -9.47 1.98 18.21
CA MET A 67 -10.36 0.80 18.13
C MET A 67 -10.36 -0.04 19.40
N ILE A 68 -9.18 -0.40 19.92
CA ILE A 68 -9.03 -1.34 21.04
C ILE A 68 -8.81 -0.68 22.39
N GLY A 69 -8.60 0.63 22.43
CA GLY A 69 -8.29 1.42 23.62
C GLY A 69 -6.80 1.42 24.00
N GLU A 70 -6.37 2.48 24.66
CA GLU A 70 -4.96 2.71 25.02
C GLU A 70 -4.36 1.59 25.89
N SER A 71 -5.13 1.02 26.82
CA SER A 71 -4.64 -0.07 27.68
C SER A 71 -4.20 -1.27 26.86
N ASN A 72 -5.03 -1.73 25.94
CA ASN A 72 -4.72 -2.86 25.06
C ASN A 72 -3.61 -2.51 24.07
N PHE A 73 -3.61 -1.28 23.56
CA PHE A 73 -2.56 -0.82 22.66
C PHE A 73 -1.19 -0.79 23.35
N ASN A 74 -1.13 -0.42 24.61
CA ASN A 74 0.11 -0.48 25.41
C ASN A 74 0.62 -1.91 25.60
N ILE A 75 -0.27 -2.92 25.67
CA ILE A 75 0.15 -4.32 25.69
C ILE A 75 0.82 -4.70 24.35
N LEU A 76 0.26 -4.26 23.21
CA LEU A 76 0.89 -4.49 21.90
C LEU A 76 2.29 -3.86 21.83
N LYS A 77 2.47 -2.65 22.39
CA LYS A 77 3.80 -2.02 22.50
C LYS A 77 4.77 -2.85 23.31
N GLN A 78 4.33 -3.37 24.46
CA GLN A 78 5.17 -4.22 25.31
C GLN A 78 5.59 -5.50 24.58
N VAL A 79 4.66 -6.15 23.87
CA VAL A 79 4.97 -7.33 23.06
C VAL A 79 6.00 -6.98 21.98
N LYS A 80 5.78 -5.89 21.25
CA LYS A 80 6.74 -5.44 20.22
C LYS A 80 8.13 -5.21 20.82
N THR A 81 8.22 -4.50 21.94
CA THR A 81 9.50 -4.20 22.59
C THR A 81 10.18 -5.44 23.14
N ALA A 82 9.42 -6.43 23.64
CA ALA A 82 9.99 -7.68 24.14
C ALA A 82 10.66 -8.52 23.04
N PHE A 83 10.09 -8.54 21.82
CA PHE A 83 10.62 -9.30 20.71
C PHE A 83 11.55 -8.51 19.78
N ASP A 84 11.44 -7.18 19.79
CA ASP A 84 12.23 -6.29 18.93
C ASP A 84 12.62 -5.00 19.67
N PRO A 85 13.51 -5.12 20.67
CA PRO A 85 13.91 -3.97 21.51
C PRO A 85 14.63 -2.86 20.73
N TYR A 86 15.18 -3.19 19.57
CA TYR A 86 15.89 -2.23 18.70
C TYR A 86 15.02 -1.71 17.54
N ASN A 87 13.74 -2.12 17.49
CA ASN A 87 12.79 -1.71 16.45
C ASN A 87 13.31 -1.90 15.01
N ILE A 88 13.92 -3.07 14.75
CA ILE A 88 14.49 -3.43 13.45
C ILE A 88 13.43 -4.03 12.51
N PHE A 89 12.48 -4.82 13.06
CA PHE A 89 11.51 -5.57 12.28
C PHE A 89 10.26 -4.74 11.98
N ASN A 90 10.08 -4.37 10.72
CA ASN A 90 8.91 -3.60 10.24
C ASN A 90 8.56 -2.37 11.13
N PRO A 91 9.46 -1.42 11.33
CA PRO A 91 9.15 -0.23 12.12
C PRO A 91 7.99 0.55 11.51
N GLY A 92 7.20 1.23 12.36
CA GLY A 92 6.06 2.03 11.94
C GLY A 92 4.84 1.23 11.48
N LYS A 93 4.76 -0.06 11.84
CA LYS A 93 3.63 -0.96 11.59
C LYS A 93 2.99 -1.40 12.89
N ILE A 94 1.67 -1.34 13.01
CA ILE A 94 0.84 -1.71 14.17
C ILE A 94 1.16 -0.84 15.39
N VAL A 95 2.42 -0.85 15.83
CA VAL A 95 2.92 -0.07 16.98
C VAL A 95 3.71 1.12 16.45
N ASP A 96 3.46 2.29 17.03
CA ASP A 96 4.02 3.57 16.61
C ASP A 96 3.90 3.80 15.08
N PRO A 97 2.69 3.67 14.53
CA PRO A 97 2.46 3.69 13.10
C PRO A 97 2.70 5.07 12.50
N PHE A 98 3.13 5.07 11.25
CA PHE A 98 3.15 6.31 10.47
C PHE A 98 1.73 6.78 10.17
N PRO A 99 1.49 8.10 10.05
CA PRO A 99 0.22 8.62 9.56
C PRO A 99 -0.12 8.03 8.19
N MET A 100 -1.37 7.61 8.00
CA MET A 100 -1.83 6.89 6.81
C MET A 100 -1.62 7.64 5.49
N ASP A 101 -1.51 8.96 5.56
CA ASP A 101 -1.41 9.87 4.41
C ASP A 101 0.00 10.42 4.17
N LYS A 102 1.02 10.00 4.94
CA LYS A 102 2.39 10.55 4.86
C LYS A 102 3.37 9.68 4.08
N SER A 103 3.15 8.36 4.04
CA SER A 103 4.06 7.42 3.38
C SER A 103 3.44 6.85 2.11
N LEU A 104 2.80 7.69 1.31
CA LEU A 104 2.20 7.29 0.04
C LEU A 104 3.28 7.12 -1.03
N ARG A 105 2.97 6.29 -2.03
CA ARG A 105 3.88 5.99 -3.13
C ARG A 105 4.21 7.21 -3.99
N TYR A 106 3.28 8.14 -4.09
CA TYR A 106 3.40 9.33 -4.93
C TYR A 106 3.35 10.60 -4.08
N GLU A 107 4.11 11.60 -4.51
CA GLU A 107 3.98 12.96 -4.02
C GLU A 107 2.76 13.61 -4.69
N ALA A 108 1.89 14.18 -3.86
CA ALA A 108 0.70 14.84 -4.35
C ALA A 108 1.04 16.10 -5.16
N ASP A 109 0.27 16.33 -6.22
CA ASP A 109 0.36 17.50 -7.09
C ASP A 109 1.75 17.71 -7.74
N ARG A 110 2.59 16.67 -7.73
CA ARG A 110 3.90 16.69 -8.37
C ARG A 110 3.74 16.92 -9.87
N LYS A 111 4.46 17.87 -10.40
CA LYS A 111 4.63 18.02 -11.86
C LYS A 111 5.51 16.89 -12.36
N GLU A 112 4.94 16.04 -13.21
CA GLU A 112 5.69 14.96 -13.83
C GLU A 112 6.59 15.54 -14.94
N PRO A 113 7.88 15.15 -14.99
CA PRO A 113 8.74 15.55 -16.08
C PRO A 113 8.28 14.91 -17.40
N VAL A 114 8.38 15.66 -18.48
CA VAL A 114 8.24 15.12 -19.81
C VAL A 114 9.58 14.47 -20.20
N ILE A 115 9.56 13.17 -20.40
CA ILE A 115 10.76 12.41 -20.80
C ILE A 115 10.61 12.02 -22.26
N GLU A 116 11.50 12.53 -23.09
CA GLU A 116 11.59 12.13 -24.50
C GLU A 116 12.16 10.70 -24.59
N THR A 117 11.52 9.87 -25.39
CA THR A 117 11.91 8.48 -25.56
C THR A 117 11.93 8.11 -27.04
N LEU A 118 12.81 7.14 -27.41
CA LEU A 118 12.85 6.61 -28.79
C LEU A 118 11.60 5.78 -29.13
N LEU A 119 10.98 5.16 -28.13
CA LEU A 119 9.76 4.39 -28.30
C LEU A 119 8.54 5.28 -27.99
N ASP A 120 7.44 5.03 -28.69
CA ASP A 120 6.19 5.74 -28.48
C ASP A 120 5.42 5.19 -27.29
N PHE A 121 5.23 6.03 -26.25
CA PHE A 121 4.41 5.75 -25.08
C PHE A 121 3.20 6.70 -24.98
N SER A 122 2.79 7.32 -26.09
CA SER A 122 1.67 8.27 -26.11
C SER A 122 0.35 7.66 -25.62
N SER A 123 0.10 6.39 -25.94
CA SER A 123 -1.09 5.64 -25.47
C SER A 123 -1.21 5.56 -23.96
N SER A 124 -0.09 5.70 -23.25
CA SER A 124 -0.02 5.68 -21.77
C SER A 124 0.28 7.07 -21.19
N MET A 125 0.23 8.12 -22.00
CA MET A 125 0.59 9.49 -21.59
C MET A 125 2.05 9.62 -21.13
N GLY A 126 2.95 8.82 -21.70
CA GLY A 126 4.38 8.87 -21.44
C GLY A 126 4.93 7.65 -20.68
N ILE A 127 6.27 7.55 -20.66
CA ILE A 127 6.99 6.40 -20.11
C ILE A 127 6.75 6.22 -18.60
N LEU A 128 6.60 7.28 -17.84
CA LEU A 128 6.34 7.20 -16.39
C LEU A 128 5.01 6.48 -16.12
N ARG A 129 3.98 6.81 -16.88
CA ARG A 129 2.67 6.15 -16.77
C ARG A 129 2.71 4.70 -17.22
N GLU A 130 3.53 4.39 -18.23
CA GLU A 130 3.73 3.00 -18.66
C GLU A 130 4.39 2.17 -17.56
N THR A 131 5.41 2.71 -16.88
CA THR A 131 6.08 2.00 -15.78
C THR A 131 5.18 1.77 -14.56
N GLU A 132 4.23 2.67 -14.30
CA GLU A 132 3.26 2.55 -13.22
C GLU A 132 2.25 1.40 -13.40
N LYS A 133 2.11 0.85 -14.58
CA LYS A 133 1.25 -0.32 -14.84
C LYS A 133 1.77 -1.61 -14.20
N CYS A 134 2.95 -1.59 -13.60
CA CYS A 134 3.48 -2.75 -12.88
C CYS A 134 2.55 -3.18 -11.76
N ASN A 135 1.98 -4.39 -11.87
CA ASN A 135 1.07 -4.97 -10.90
C ASN A 135 1.77 -5.66 -9.70
N GLY A 136 3.11 -5.70 -9.72
CA GLY A 136 3.89 -6.31 -8.64
C GLY A 136 3.89 -7.85 -8.61
N SER A 137 3.46 -8.54 -9.69
CA SER A 137 3.40 -10.01 -9.75
C SER A 137 4.75 -10.69 -9.45
N GLY A 138 5.86 -10.00 -9.70
CA GLY A 138 7.19 -10.56 -9.49
C GLY A 138 7.66 -11.50 -10.58
N ASP A 139 6.94 -11.63 -11.70
CA ASP A 139 7.35 -12.49 -12.82
C ASP A 139 8.73 -12.11 -13.39
N CYS A 140 9.13 -10.85 -13.28
CA CYS A 140 10.48 -10.39 -13.63
C CYS A 140 11.60 -10.95 -12.72
N ARG A 141 11.26 -11.64 -11.63
CA ARG A 141 12.20 -12.28 -10.68
C ARG A 141 12.14 -13.80 -10.71
N LYS A 142 11.43 -14.38 -11.67
CA LYS A 142 11.40 -15.84 -11.80
C LYS A 142 12.78 -16.40 -12.15
N LEU A 143 13.18 -17.44 -11.43
CA LEU A 143 14.39 -18.18 -11.72
C LEU A 143 14.22 -19.07 -12.96
N PRO A 144 15.33 -19.46 -13.63
CA PRO A 144 15.29 -20.30 -14.82
C PRO A 144 14.50 -21.60 -14.63
N GLU A 145 14.54 -22.18 -13.45
CA GLU A 145 13.87 -23.45 -13.09
C GLU A 145 12.35 -23.40 -13.24
N PHE A 146 11.77 -22.20 -13.12
CA PHE A 146 10.32 -21.99 -13.24
C PHE A 146 9.86 -21.64 -14.65
N GLY A 147 10.75 -21.81 -15.65
CA GLY A 147 10.43 -21.55 -17.05
C GLY A 147 10.24 -20.05 -17.38
N GLY A 148 9.78 -19.80 -18.62
CA GLY A 148 9.58 -18.44 -19.12
C GLY A 148 10.88 -17.75 -19.55
N THR A 149 10.76 -16.59 -20.18
CA THR A 149 11.91 -15.82 -20.74
C THR A 149 12.00 -14.41 -20.21
N MET A 150 11.08 -14.00 -19.31
CA MET A 150 11.05 -12.63 -18.79
C MET A 150 12.32 -12.31 -18.01
N CYS A 151 12.83 -11.11 -18.23
CA CYS A 151 13.98 -10.52 -17.58
C CYS A 151 15.27 -11.37 -17.64
N PRO A 152 15.90 -11.51 -18.83
CA PRO A 152 17.16 -12.26 -18.98
C PRO A 152 18.27 -11.75 -18.08
N SER A 153 18.32 -10.45 -17.81
CA SER A 153 19.32 -9.82 -16.94
C SER A 153 19.26 -10.38 -15.52
N TYR A 154 18.06 -10.41 -14.93
CA TYR A 154 17.91 -10.99 -13.59
C TYR A 154 18.23 -12.48 -13.56
N ARG A 155 17.84 -13.22 -14.59
CA ARG A 155 18.13 -14.66 -14.71
C ARG A 155 19.63 -14.95 -14.70
N ALA A 156 20.41 -14.06 -15.32
CA ALA A 156 21.87 -14.16 -15.35
C ALA A 156 22.50 -13.76 -14.02
N THR A 157 22.10 -12.63 -13.46
CA THR A 157 22.80 -12.02 -12.29
C THR A 157 22.22 -12.44 -10.95
N LYS A 158 20.96 -12.85 -10.87
CA LYS A 158 20.20 -13.08 -9.63
C LYS A 158 20.11 -11.82 -8.74
N ASN A 159 20.39 -10.65 -9.27
CA ASN A 159 20.38 -9.39 -8.54
C ASN A 159 19.09 -8.62 -8.86
N GLU A 160 18.32 -8.26 -7.82
CA GLU A 160 17.04 -7.55 -8.00
C GLU A 160 17.17 -6.21 -8.72
N LYS A 161 18.29 -5.49 -8.59
CA LYS A 161 18.54 -4.25 -9.34
C LYS A 161 18.51 -4.43 -10.86
N ASP A 162 18.74 -5.64 -11.34
CA ASP A 162 18.76 -5.97 -12.76
C ASP A 162 17.40 -6.43 -13.28
N THR A 163 16.37 -6.42 -12.44
CA THR A 163 15.00 -6.73 -12.88
C THR A 163 14.41 -5.59 -13.72
N THR A 164 13.47 -5.93 -14.61
CA THR A 164 12.70 -4.93 -15.34
C THR A 164 12.00 -3.96 -14.39
N ARG A 165 11.43 -4.47 -13.29
CA ARG A 165 10.77 -3.63 -12.28
C ARG A 165 11.74 -2.65 -11.60
N ALA A 166 12.93 -3.10 -11.22
CA ALA A 166 13.91 -2.21 -10.59
C ALA A 166 14.30 -1.06 -11.50
N ARG A 167 14.56 -1.36 -12.79
CA ARG A 167 14.87 -0.34 -13.79
C ARG A 167 13.71 0.62 -14.06
N ALA A 168 12.48 0.13 -13.99
CA ALA A 168 11.29 0.98 -14.13
C ALA A 168 11.07 1.91 -12.92
N ASN A 169 11.60 1.56 -11.74
CA ASN A 169 11.45 2.34 -10.51
C ASN A 169 12.70 3.21 -10.19
N ALA A 170 13.79 3.10 -10.96
CA ALA A 170 14.98 3.93 -10.79
C ALA A 170 14.83 5.31 -11.43
#